data_a461832e3203842a0cbc55a09f18e515
#
_entry.id   a461832e3203842a0cbc55a09f18e515
#
_cell.length_a   1.000
_cell.length_b   1.000
_cell.length_c   1.000
_cell.angle_alpha   90.00
_cell.angle_beta   90.00
_cell.angle_gamma   90.00
#
_symmetry.space_group_name_H-M   'P 1'
#
loop_
_entity.id
_entity.type
_entity.pdbx_description
1 polymer ?
#
loop_
_entity_poly.entity_id
_entity_poly.type
_entity_poly.pdbx_seq_one_letter_code
_entity_poly.pdbx_strand_id
1 'polypeptide(L)'
;TRIHNLYVQVAFIIFASVFTSLLFNQLRNKSLPFLRAKVEVVSSLPSLKAKSSGSHITGIDLELAKKLFEENTLFVDARAEEFYNEGHIPNAICFDDFDLLVEKLENTIGMDDQFIVYCSDSDCGSSEDLSYELQSYGYNNILLFKGGWKEWTDANLIQAKYE
;
A
#
# COMPACT_ATOMS: atom_id res chain seq x y z
N THR A 1 -33.24 40.50 -3.27
CA THR A 1 -34.10 39.31 -3.59
C THR A 1 -33.46 38.38 -4.62
N ARG A 2 -32.90 38.85 -5.75
CA ARG A 2 -32.24 37.98 -6.77
C ARG A 2 -31.00 37.24 -6.27
N ILE A 3 -30.16 37.90 -5.50
CA ILE A 3 -28.92 37.30 -4.94
C ILE A 3 -29.27 36.22 -3.91
N HIS A 4 -30.28 36.44 -3.06
CA HIS A 4 -30.73 35.46 -2.09
C HIS A 4 -31.24 34.17 -2.79
N ASN A 5 -32.01 34.29 -3.86
CA ASN A 5 -32.47 33.16 -4.65
C ASN A 5 -31.31 32.37 -5.30
N LEU A 6 -30.25 33.05 -5.74
CA LEU A 6 -29.06 32.41 -6.30
C LEU A 6 -28.35 31.55 -5.24
N TYR A 7 -28.11 32.09 -4.04
CA TYR A 7 -27.46 31.31 -2.97
C TYR A 7 -28.31 30.11 -2.55
N VAL A 8 -29.64 30.24 -2.47
CA VAL A 8 -30.54 29.14 -2.16
C VAL A 8 -30.49 28.05 -3.24
N GLN A 9 -30.45 28.45 -4.53
CA GLN A 9 -30.35 27.50 -5.64
C GLN A 9 -29.02 26.77 -5.62
N VAL A 10 -27.90 27.46 -5.38
CA VAL A 10 -26.57 26.87 -5.28
C VAL A 10 -26.50 25.90 -4.09
N ALA A 11 -26.99 26.28 -2.93
CA ALA A 11 -27.07 25.44 -1.75
C ALA A 11 -27.91 24.17 -1.98
N PHE A 12 -29.04 24.30 -2.68
CA PHE A 12 -29.88 23.16 -3.03
C PHE A 12 -29.17 22.19 -3.99
N ILE A 13 -28.45 22.69 -5.01
CA ILE A 13 -27.71 21.86 -5.95
C ILE A 13 -26.61 21.10 -5.21
N ILE A 14 -25.85 21.77 -4.33
CA ILE A 14 -24.80 21.13 -3.54
C ILE A 14 -25.40 20.04 -2.64
N PHE A 15 -26.49 20.35 -1.94
CA PHE A 15 -27.15 19.37 -1.08
C PHE A 15 -27.68 18.17 -1.87
N ALA A 16 -28.34 18.39 -2.99
CA ALA A 16 -28.85 17.33 -3.86
C ALA A 16 -27.72 16.45 -4.41
N SER A 17 -26.60 17.03 -4.82
CA SER A 17 -25.45 16.26 -5.33
C SER A 17 -24.78 15.40 -4.25
N VAL A 18 -24.61 15.94 -3.04
CA VAL A 18 -24.06 15.18 -1.90
C VAL A 18 -25.01 14.05 -1.52
N PHE A 19 -26.32 14.36 -1.42
CA PHE A 19 -27.33 13.36 -1.06
C PHE A 19 -27.40 12.21 -2.08
N THR A 20 -27.43 12.53 -3.37
CA THR A 20 -27.43 11.48 -4.42
C THR A 20 -26.17 10.67 -4.43
N SER A 21 -25.00 11.26 -4.17
CA SER A 21 -23.72 10.55 -4.06
C SER A 21 -23.70 9.57 -2.89
N LEU A 22 -24.18 10.00 -1.72
CA LEU A 22 -24.28 9.15 -0.53
C LEU A 22 -25.26 7.99 -0.74
N LEU A 23 -26.43 8.29 -1.32
CA LEU A 23 -27.43 7.27 -1.62
C LEU A 23 -26.91 6.25 -2.63
N PHE A 24 -26.22 6.70 -3.67
CA PHE A 24 -25.61 5.81 -4.66
C PHE A 24 -24.53 4.92 -4.03
N ASN A 25 -23.71 5.46 -3.12
CA ASN A 25 -22.71 4.67 -2.40
C ASN A 25 -23.34 3.59 -1.50
N GLN A 26 -24.50 3.88 -0.86
CA GLN A 26 -25.21 2.88 -0.05
C GLN A 26 -25.89 1.79 -0.88
N LEU A 27 -26.40 2.12 -2.07
CA LEU A 27 -27.07 1.16 -2.96
C LEU A 27 -26.09 0.26 -3.72
N ARG A 28 -24.81 0.56 -3.67
CA ARG A 28 -23.78 -0.22 -4.31
C ARG A 28 -23.51 -1.51 -3.54
N ASN A 29 -23.41 -2.66 -4.22
CA ASN A 29 -23.12 -3.97 -3.60
C ASN A 29 -21.82 -4.00 -2.78
N LYS A 30 -20.90 -3.08 -3.05
CA LYS A 30 -19.65 -2.87 -2.32
C LYS A 30 -19.50 -1.35 -2.10
N SER A 31 -19.96 -0.86 -0.95
CA SER A 31 -19.85 0.56 -0.60
C SER A 31 -18.38 0.97 -0.42
N LEU A 32 -18.03 2.17 -0.91
CA LEU A 32 -16.71 2.73 -0.69
C LEU A 32 -16.60 3.24 0.76
N PRO A 33 -15.57 2.86 1.52
CA PRO A 33 -15.37 3.40 2.85
C PRO A 33 -14.96 4.88 2.77
N PHE A 34 -15.56 5.73 3.62
CA PHE A 34 -15.19 7.14 3.74
C PHE A 34 -13.85 7.38 4.42
N LEU A 35 -13.40 6.39 5.19
CA LEU A 35 -12.13 6.42 5.88
C LEU A 35 -11.35 5.17 5.48
N ARG A 36 -10.07 5.35 5.19
CA ARG A 36 -9.16 4.23 4.90
C ARG A 36 -9.06 3.34 6.15
N ALA A 37 -9.29 2.04 5.99
CA ALA A 37 -9.09 1.09 7.08
C ALA A 37 -7.62 1.07 7.49
N LYS A 38 -7.34 1.14 8.80
CA LYS A 38 -5.97 1.02 9.31
C LYS A 38 -5.48 -0.41 9.05
N VAL A 39 -4.31 -0.53 8.41
CA VAL A 39 -3.67 -1.83 8.21
C VAL A 39 -3.25 -2.40 9.55
N GLU A 40 -3.74 -3.60 9.88
CA GLU A 40 -3.32 -4.32 11.10
C GLU A 40 -1.92 -4.90 10.91
N VAL A 41 -1.06 -4.69 11.91
CA VAL A 41 0.30 -5.24 11.93
C VAL A 41 0.30 -6.60 12.59
N VAL A 42 0.95 -7.56 11.95
CA VAL A 42 1.09 -8.96 12.40
C VAL A 42 2.57 -9.25 12.63
N SER A 43 2.87 -9.94 13.75
CA SER A 43 4.23 -10.24 14.22
C SER A 43 4.59 -11.73 14.13
N SER A 44 3.77 -12.56 13.47
CA SER A 44 4.05 -14.00 13.40
C SER A 44 3.49 -14.66 12.14
N LEU A 45 4.23 -15.64 11.59
CA LEU A 45 3.83 -16.44 10.43
C LEU A 45 2.50 -17.21 10.59
N PRO A 46 2.16 -17.79 11.76
CA PRO A 46 0.85 -18.42 11.94
C PRO A 46 -0.32 -17.47 11.76
N SER A 47 -0.14 -16.21 12.19
CA SER A 47 -1.16 -15.16 12.03
C SER A 47 -1.33 -14.70 10.58
N LEU A 48 -0.26 -14.72 9.77
CA LEU A 48 -0.35 -14.49 8.33
C LEU A 48 -1.16 -15.57 7.63
N LYS A 49 -0.87 -16.84 7.91
CA LYS A 49 -1.58 -18.00 7.30
C LYS A 49 -3.06 -18.04 7.66
N ALA A 50 -3.44 -17.54 8.82
CA ALA A 50 -4.84 -17.47 9.26
C ALA A 50 -5.65 -16.38 8.51
N LYS A 51 -4.98 -15.33 7.99
CA LYS A 51 -5.61 -14.22 7.26
C LYS A 51 -5.62 -14.38 5.74
N SER A 52 -4.95 -15.39 5.18
CA SER A 52 -4.75 -15.57 3.73
C SER A 52 -5.99 -15.98 2.92
N SER A 53 -7.20 -15.90 3.46
CA SER A 53 -8.44 -16.14 2.69
C SER A 53 -9.05 -14.81 2.19
N GLY A 54 -8.45 -14.21 1.16
CA GLY A 54 -8.94 -13.01 0.48
C GLY A 54 -7.81 -12.08 0.08
N SER A 55 -8.10 -11.14 -0.82
CA SER A 55 -7.16 -10.06 -1.21
C SER A 55 -6.97 -9.10 -0.03
N HIS A 56 -5.85 -9.18 0.68
CA HIS A 56 -5.57 -8.38 1.88
C HIS A 56 -4.18 -7.77 1.86
N ILE A 57 -4.11 -6.50 2.24
CA ILE A 57 -2.87 -5.84 2.65
C ILE A 57 -2.71 -6.08 4.16
N THR A 58 -1.62 -6.74 4.56
CA THR A 58 -1.35 -7.07 5.96
C THR A 58 -0.07 -6.37 6.42
N GLY A 59 -0.15 -5.54 7.47
CA GLY A 59 1.04 -4.94 8.09
C GLY A 59 1.91 -6.00 8.75
N ILE A 60 3.22 -5.85 8.65
CA ILE A 60 4.21 -6.68 9.34
C ILE A 60 5.21 -5.82 10.10
N ASP A 61 5.77 -6.37 11.17
CA ASP A 61 6.86 -5.76 11.93
C ASP A 61 8.25 -6.17 11.39
N LEU A 62 9.30 -5.61 11.99
CA LEU A 62 10.68 -5.87 11.60
C LEU A 62 11.08 -7.34 11.75
N GLU A 63 10.65 -8.02 12.82
CA GLU A 63 11.04 -9.40 13.07
C GLU A 63 10.49 -10.34 12.00
N LEU A 64 9.26 -10.09 11.58
CA LEU A 64 8.66 -10.86 10.50
C LEU A 64 9.25 -10.48 9.13
N ALA A 65 9.55 -9.19 8.90
CA ALA A 65 10.22 -8.74 7.67
C ALA A 65 11.61 -9.39 7.53
N LYS A 66 12.41 -9.46 8.60
CA LYS A 66 13.73 -10.16 8.62
C LYS A 66 13.60 -11.62 8.26
N LYS A 67 12.66 -12.31 8.89
CA LYS A 67 12.45 -13.74 8.62
C LYS A 67 12.06 -14.00 7.17
N LEU A 68 11.15 -13.18 6.61
CA LEU A 68 10.74 -13.29 5.22
C LEU A 68 11.87 -12.92 4.26
N PHE A 69 12.76 -12.00 4.63
CA PHE A 69 13.98 -11.71 3.89
C PHE A 69 14.91 -12.94 3.82
N GLU A 70 15.11 -13.64 4.92
CA GLU A 70 15.88 -14.89 4.97
C GLU A 70 15.25 -16.01 4.12
N GLU A 71 13.92 -15.99 3.95
CA GLU A 71 13.15 -16.88 3.09
C GLU A 71 13.14 -16.44 1.61
N ASN A 72 13.91 -15.39 1.23
CA ASN A 72 13.99 -14.78 -0.10
C ASN A 72 12.66 -14.24 -0.62
N THR A 73 11.77 -13.77 0.27
CA THR A 73 10.58 -13.03 -0.15
C THR A 73 10.98 -11.74 -0.86
N LEU A 74 10.32 -11.41 -1.98
CA LEU A 74 10.58 -10.21 -2.74
C LEU A 74 10.20 -8.96 -1.94
N PHE A 75 11.06 -7.94 -1.96
CA PHE A 75 10.78 -6.61 -1.43
C PHE A 75 10.58 -5.61 -2.57
N VAL A 76 9.64 -4.70 -2.38
CA VAL A 76 9.35 -3.57 -3.27
C VAL A 76 9.56 -2.28 -2.49
N ASP A 77 10.47 -1.45 -2.95
CA ASP A 77 10.74 -0.14 -2.37
C ASP A 77 9.80 0.90 -3.00
N ALA A 78 8.94 1.50 -2.20
CA ALA A 78 7.99 2.54 -2.63
C ALA A 78 8.56 3.97 -2.47
N ARG A 79 9.85 4.12 -2.22
CA ARG A 79 10.55 5.40 -2.26
C ARG A 79 10.90 5.73 -3.70
N ALA A 80 11.20 7.01 -3.97
CA ALA A 80 11.76 7.40 -5.26
C ALA A 80 13.13 6.74 -5.51
N GLU A 81 13.45 6.50 -6.79
CA GLU A 81 14.69 5.81 -7.20
C GLU A 81 15.95 6.49 -6.64
N GLU A 82 15.95 7.79 -6.42
CA GLU A 82 17.09 8.51 -5.82
C GLU A 82 17.43 7.96 -4.42
N PHE A 83 16.43 7.72 -3.56
CA PHE A 83 16.61 7.15 -2.21
C PHE A 83 16.96 5.67 -2.25
N TYR A 84 16.38 4.94 -3.20
CA TYR A 84 16.73 3.54 -3.43
C TYR A 84 18.22 3.38 -3.79
N ASN A 85 18.74 4.26 -4.66
CA ASN A 85 20.13 4.25 -5.10
C ASN A 85 21.12 4.60 -3.97
N GLU A 86 20.71 5.43 -3.01
CA GLU A 86 21.53 5.73 -1.81
C GLU A 86 21.68 4.52 -0.87
N GLY A 87 20.68 3.65 -0.84
CA GLY A 87 20.65 2.42 -0.06
C GLY A 87 19.27 1.80 0.02
N HIS A 88 19.20 0.48 -0.07
CA HIS A 88 17.96 -0.28 -0.07
C HIS A 88 18.12 -1.67 0.57
N ILE A 89 17.00 -2.36 0.86
CA ILE A 89 17.00 -3.76 1.30
C ILE A 89 17.52 -4.62 0.12
N PRO A 90 18.52 -5.49 0.32
CA PRO A 90 19.09 -6.28 -0.77
C PRO A 90 18.02 -7.04 -1.55
N ASN A 91 18.19 -7.10 -2.86
CA ASN A 91 17.25 -7.73 -3.82
C ASN A 91 15.86 -7.06 -3.89
N ALA A 92 15.65 -5.92 -3.24
CA ALA A 92 14.44 -5.15 -3.45
C ALA A 92 14.40 -4.59 -4.88
N ILE A 93 13.19 -4.37 -5.39
CA ILE A 93 12.97 -3.68 -6.67
C ILE A 93 12.34 -2.32 -6.39
N CYS A 94 12.67 -1.33 -7.23
CA CYS A 94 12.13 0.02 -7.18
C CYS A 94 11.94 0.54 -8.61
N PHE A 95 10.84 1.20 -8.87
CA PHE A 95 10.57 1.92 -10.10
C PHE A 95 9.65 3.11 -9.78
N ASP A 96 9.99 4.29 -10.27
CA ASP A 96 9.13 5.48 -10.16
C ASP A 96 7.91 5.37 -11.09
N ASP A 97 8.02 4.60 -12.16
CA ASP A 97 6.94 4.33 -13.11
C ASP A 97 6.20 3.05 -12.71
N PHE A 98 4.88 3.16 -12.49
CA PHE A 98 4.05 2.04 -12.06
C PHE A 98 3.96 0.92 -13.10
N ASP A 99 3.86 1.26 -14.39
CA ASP A 99 3.74 0.26 -15.45
C ASP A 99 5.02 -0.58 -15.57
N LEU A 100 6.21 0.06 -15.41
CA LEU A 100 7.49 -0.66 -15.37
C LEU A 100 7.63 -1.54 -14.12
N LEU A 101 7.15 -1.07 -12.97
CA LEU A 101 7.10 -1.89 -11.75
C LEU A 101 6.23 -3.13 -11.96
N VAL A 102 5.05 -2.96 -12.52
CA VAL A 102 4.13 -4.08 -12.79
C VAL A 102 4.72 -5.06 -13.78
N GLU A 103 5.31 -4.59 -14.89
CA GLU A 103 6.01 -5.45 -15.85
C GLU A 103 7.11 -6.28 -15.17
N LYS A 104 7.88 -5.65 -14.27
CA LYS A 104 8.92 -6.33 -13.51
C LYS A 104 8.34 -7.37 -12.55
N LEU A 105 7.24 -7.06 -11.87
CA LEU A 105 6.56 -7.98 -10.96
C LEU A 105 6.00 -9.18 -11.71
N GLU A 106 5.28 -8.98 -12.82
CA GLU A 106 4.72 -10.06 -13.65
C GLU A 106 5.78 -11.05 -14.14
N ASN A 107 6.99 -10.54 -14.42
CA ASN A 107 8.13 -11.37 -14.84
C ASN A 107 8.86 -12.06 -13.65
N THR A 108 8.52 -11.72 -12.40
CA THR A 108 9.23 -12.18 -11.20
C THR A 108 8.37 -13.06 -10.31
N ILE A 109 7.11 -12.73 -10.13
CA ILE A 109 6.16 -13.39 -9.21
C ILE A 109 4.78 -13.52 -9.84
N GLY A 110 3.97 -14.47 -9.34
CA GLY A 110 2.55 -14.60 -9.69
C GLY A 110 1.66 -13.65 -8.89
N MET A 111 0.41 -13.44 -9.36
CA MET A 111 -0.57 -12.56 -8.71
C MET A 111 -0.95 -12.99 -7.29
N ASP A 112 -0.80 -14.26 -6.97
CA ASP A 112 -1.11 -14.83 -5.66
C ASP A 112 0.15 -15.03 -4.80
N ASP A 113 1.34 -14.73 -5.32
CA ASP A 113 2.59 -14.83 -4.56
C ASP A 113 2.69 -13.70 -3.54
N GLN A 114 3.34 -14.00 -2.41
CA GLN A 114 3.53 -13.06 -1.33
C GLN A 114 4.78 -12.21 -1.57
N PHE A 115 4.66 -10.91 -1.40
CA PHE A 115 5.77 -9.97 -1.42
C PHE A 115 5.57 -8.84 -0.42
N ILE A 116 6.64 -8.09 -0.14
CA ILE A 116 6.68 -7.04 0.88
C ILE A 116 6.86 -5.69 0.21
N VAL A 117 6.00 -4.72 0.54
CA VAL A 117 6.16 -3.31 0.16
C VAL A 117 6.63 -2.51 1.37
N TYR A 118 7.62 -1.64 1.19
CA TYR A 118 8.11 -0.76 2.25
C TYR A 118 8.40 0.65 1.72
N CYS A 119 8.56 1.61 2.64
CA CYS A 119 8.94 3.00 2.35
C CYS A 119 10.03 3.47 3.33
N SER A 120 10.16 4.77 3.53
CA SER A 120 11.17 5.35 4.44
C SER A 120 10.93 4.94 5.89
N ASP A 121 9.71 5.12 6.40
CA ASP A 121 9.35 4.89 7.81
C ASP A 121 7.84 4.69 7.98
N SER A 122 7.38 4.62 9.24
CA SER A 122 5.98 4.37 9.59
C SER A 122 5.00 5.48 9.20
N ASP A 123 5.49 6.69 8.99
CA ASP A 123 4.67 7.87 8.66
C ASP A 123 4.58 8.09 7.15
N CYS A 124 5.37 7.35 6.37
CA CYS A 124 5.39 7.41 4.92
C CYS A 124 4.14 6.72 4.32
N GLY A 125 3.33 7.46 3.58
CA GLY A 125 2.12 6.94 2.92
C GLY A 125 2.37 6.16 1.62
N SER A 126 3.54 6.33 0.97
CA SER A 126 3.81 5.79 -0.37
C SER A 126 3.70 4.27 -0.44
N SER A 127 4.15 3.54 0.58
CA SER A 127 4.02 2.07 0.61
C SER A 127 2.58 1.59 0.74
N GLU A 128 1.74 2.32 1.49
CA GLU A 128 0.31 2.03 1.56
C GLU A 128 -0.38 2.33 0.22
N ASP A 129 -0.07 3.47 -0.39
CA ASP A 129 -0.65 3.89 -1.68
C ASP A 129 -0.29 2.89 -2.77
N LEU A 130 0.99 2.54 -2.90
CA LEU A 130 1.47 1.54 -3.85
C LEU A 130 0.83 0.16 -3.59
N SER A 131 0.69 -0.25 -2.33
CA SER A 131 0.05 -1.53 -1.99
C SER A 131 -1.41 -1.59 -2.46
N TYR A 132 -2.17 -0.49 -2.30
CA TYR A 132 -3.54 -0.42 -2.79
C TYR A 132 -3.63 -0.38 -4.32
N GLU A 133 -2.69 0.26 -4.98
CA GLU A 133 -2.62 0.30 -6.44
C GLU A 133 -2.31 -1.09 -7.02
N LEU A 134 -1.32 -1.79 -6.48
CA LEU A 134 -0.99 -3.17 -6.83
C LEU A 134 -2.15 -4.15 -6.52
N GLN A 135 -2.85 -3.96 -5.40
CA GLN A 135 -4.05 -4.73 -5.07
C GLN A 135 -5.16 -4.51 -6.10
N SER A 136 -5.34 -3.27 -6.55
CA SER A 136 -6.34 -2.91 -7.57
C SER A 136 -5.98 -3.52 -8.94
N TYR A 137 -4.70 -3.70 -9.21
CA TYR A 137 -4.19 -4.36 -10.42
C TYR A 137 -4.43 -5.88 -10.39
N GLY A 138 -4.46 -6.49 -9.19
CA GLY A 138 -4.78 -7.92 -9.04
C GLY A 138 -3.88 -8.71 -8.10
N TYR A 139 -2.86 -8.10 -7.51
CA TYR A 139 -2.02 -8.78 -6.51
C TYR A 139 -2.77 -8.98 -5.19
N ASN A 140 -2.80 -10.21 -4.67
CA ASN A 140 -3.67 -10.59 -3.57
C ASN A 140 -2.97 -10.69 -2.20
N ASN A 141 -1.67 -10.95 -2.18
CA ASN A 141 -0.92 -11.24 -0.94
C ASN A 141 0.19 -10.21 -0.68
N ILE A 142 -0.22 -8.97 -0.38
CA ILE A 142 0.70 -7.86 -0.14
C ILE A 142 0.96 -7.71 1.35
N LEU A 143 2.23 -7.75 1.74
CA LEU A 143 2.70 -7.44 3.08
C LEU A 143 3.25 -6.02 3.12
N LEU A 144 2.84 -5.24 4.11
CA LEU A 144 3.29 -3.87 4.31
C LEU A 144 4.24 -3.79 5.50
N PHE A 145 5.53 -3.61 5.24
CA PHE A 145 6.52 -3.36 6.28
C PHE A 145 6.53 -1.88 6.67
N LYS A 146 5.76 -1.54 7.72
CA LYS A 146 5.55 -0.15 8.14
C LYS A 146 6.79 0.52 8.72
N GLY A 147 7.67 -0.22 9.40
CA GLY A 147 8.92 0.31 9.92
C GLY A 147 9.87 0.81 8.84
N GLY A 148 9.76 0.23 7.66
CA GLY A 148 10.42 0.66 6.44
C GLY A 148 11.94 0.65 6.52
N TRP A 149 12.55 1.44 5.64
CA TRP A 149 14.00 1.56 5.54
C TRP A 149 14.65 2.03 6.84
N LYS A 150 14.00 2.96 7.56
CA LYS A 150 14.52 3.49 8.81
C LYS A 150 14.68 2.39 9.86
N GLU A 151 13.66 1.59 10.12
CA GLU A 151 13.72 0.53 11.14
C GLU A 151 14.70 -0.58 10.73
N TRP A 152 14.79 -0.88 9.42
CA TRP A 152 15.77 -1.82 8.86
C TRP A 152 17.21 -1.38 9.13
N THR A 153 17.52 -0.10 8.88
CA THR A 153 18.86 0.47 9.09
C THR A 153 19.20 0.67 10.55
N ASP A 154 18.26 1.11 11.37
CA ASP A 154 18.43 1.27 12.83
C ASP A 154 18.77 -0.07 13.50
N ALA A 155 18.28 -1.18 12.95
CA ALA A 155 18.61 -2.53 13.38
C ALA A 155 19.97 -3.05 12.84
N ASN A 156 20.73 -2.23 12.12
CA ASN A 156 22.02 -2.57 11.49
C ASN A 156 21.95 -3.81 10.58
N LEU A 157 20.83 -3.99 9.87
CA LEU A 157 20.67 -5.07 8.91
C LEU A 157 21.42 -4.79 7.60
N ILE A 158 21.67 -5.85 6.83
CA ILE A 158 22.38 -5.76 5.55
C ILE A 158 21.68 -4.82 4.57
N GLN A 159 22.46 -4.01 3.88
CA GLN A 159 22.01 -3.01 2.92
C GLN A 159 22.72 -3.23 1.58
N ALA A 160 22.04 -2.91 0.50
CA ALA A 160 22.61 -2.79 -0.83
C ALA A 160 22.62 -1.31 -1.26
N LYS A 161 23.51 -0.98 -2.19
CA LYS A 161 23.59 0.32 -2.86
C LYS A 161 23.78 0.08 -4.35
N TYR A 162 23.28 0.98 -5.15
CA TYR A 162 23.61 1.01 -6.57
C TYR A 162 25.04 1.57 -6.71
N GLU A 163 25.94 0.83 -7.37
CA GLU A 163 27.29 1.33 -7.72
C GLU A 163 27.28 2.07 -9.06
#